data_116da2754c27ab7c4864f3e27bdd8c6a
#
_entry.id   116da2754c27ab7c4864f3e27bdd8c6a
#
_cell.length_a   1.000
_cell.length_b   1.000
_cell.length_c   1.000
_cell.angle_alpha   90.00
_cell.angle_beta   90.00
_cell.angle_gamma   90.00
#
_symmetry.space_group_name_H-M   'P 1'
#
loop_
_entity.id
_entity.type
_entity.pdbx_description
1 polymer ?
#
loop_
_entity_poly.entity_id
_entity_poly.type
_entity_poly.pdbx_seq_one_letter_code
_entity_poly.pdbx_strand_id
1 'polypeptide(L)'
;MVCLVVLSAVACSANPVDDTPPTIAPAGPAVSPQVTTAPAGQVRPFPSKAKEAVFDAATASLVVLGADGVTIMPAGDGAPRNVAVPSPPSALTGDGSGAVYLSTRGGYFRLDVRTGQVATMKVAGHEGTDFTAIARRSDGRLVLGSADGAVYTLSSDTAVAASVKIFARVDALVTQGNTAVVLDRGQTSVTTIDPDGSGAQHALRAGEGATTLAADSAGRLLVADTRGGSLLVFGTDPLMMRQSYPVRDAPYGLVGTRTLAWVSLTATNVVVGYDLATGIPVEKVRYPTVRQPDVLAFDDATNTLYVASSSGDGIQVINDAGPR
;
A
#
# COMPACT_ATOMS: atom_id res chain seq x y z
N MET A 1 -45.89 -45.04 35.71
CA MET A 1 -44.43 -44.80 35.68
C MET A 1 -44.17 -43.99 34.42
N VAL A 2 -44.11 -42.69 34.56
CA VAL A 2 -43.85 -41.74 33.41
C VAL A 2 -42.39 -41.36 33.42
N CYS A 3 -41.66 -41.74 32.36
CA CYS A 3 -40.29 -41.35 32.17
C CYS A 3 -40.23 -39.94 31.55
N LEU A 4 -39.72 -38.98 32.30
CA LEU A 4 -39.41 -37.63 31.82
C LEU A 4 -38.01 -37.64 31.17
N VAL A 5 -37.93 -37.46 29.85
CA VAL A 5 -36.68 -37.27 29.13
C VAL A 5 -36.36 -35.78 29.12
N VAL A 6 -35.32 -35.36 29.84
CA VAL A 6 -34.80 -34.00 29.80
C VAL A 6 -33.78 -33.93 28.64
N LEU A 7 -34.14 -33.24 27.54
CA LEU A 7 -33.21 -32.86 26.51
C LEU A 7 -32.41 -31.62 26.97
N SER A 8 -31.15 -31.82 27.26
CA SER A 8 -30.20 -30.71 27.48
C SER A 8 -29.78 -30.15 26.12
N ALA A 9 -30.31 -28.97 25.76
CA ALA A 9 -29.79 -28.21 24.62
C ALA A 9 -28.45 -27.56 25.03
N VAL A 10 -27.35 -28.08 24.49
CA VAL A 10 -26.07 -27.42 24.55
C VAL A 10 -26.07 -26.32 23.49
N ALA A 11 -26.36 -25.09 23.91
CA ALA A 11 -26.14 -23.92 23.08
C ALA A 11 -24.65 -23.62 23.05
N CYS A 12 -23.96 -23.99 21.95
CA CYS A 12 -22.66 -23.47 21.66
C CYS A 12 -22.82 -21.98 21.31
N SER A 13 -22.61 -21.11 22.27
CA SER A 13 -22.40 -19.67 21.99
C SER A 13 -20.95 -19.49 21.52
N ALA A 14 -20.69 -19.70 20.23
CA ALA A 14 -19.50 -19.14 19.60
C ALA A 14 -19.65 -17.61 19.66
N ASN A 15 -18.69 -16.94 20.28
CA ASN A 15 -18.66 -15.49 20.31
C ASN A 15 -18.31 -15.02 18.87
N PRO A 16 -19.19 -14.33 18.12
CA PRO A 16 -18.94 -13.99 16.73
C PRO A 16 -17.76 -13.01 16.53
N VAL A 17 -17.14 -12.56 17.61
CA VAL A 17 -15.98 -11.66 17.60
C VAL A 17 -14.64 -12.41 17.44
N ASP A 18 -14.62 -13.72 17.66
CA ASP A 18 -13.38 -14.52 17.60
C ASP A 18 -13.19 -15.28 16.25
N ASP A 19 -14.19 -15.28 15.38
CA ASP A 19 -14.10 -15.93 14.08
C ASP A 19 -13.42 -15.01 13.07
N THR A 20 -12.32 -15.48 12.49
CA THR A 20 -11.68 -14.82 11.34
C THR A 20 -12.71 -14.67 10.21
N PRO A 21 -12.88 -13.46 9.64
CA PRO A 21 -13.84 -13.26 8.56
C PRO A 21 -13.59 -14.20 7.38
N PRO A 22 -14.64 -14.64 6.66
CA PRO A 22 -14.48 -15.51 5.50
C PRO A 22 -13.63 -14.82 4.42
N THR A 23 -12.69 -15.54 3.85
CA THR A 23 -11.73 -15.02 2.88
C THR A 23 -11.76 -15.80 1.58
N ILE A 24 -11.30 -15.15 0.51
CA ILE A 24 -10.93 -15.78 -0.76
C ILE A 24 -9.40 -15.82 -0.87
N ALA A 25 -8.87 -16.62 -1.79
CA ALA A 25 -7.45 -16.56 -2.11
C ALA A 25 -7.09 -15.15 -2.64
N PRO A 26 -6.15 -14.43 -2.00
CA PRO A 26 -5.76 -13.09 -2.45
C PRO A 26 -5.27 -13.13 -3.90
N ALA A 27 -5.67 -12.15 -4.70
CA ALA A 27 -5.11 -11.96 -6.03
C ALA A 27 -3.65 -11.48 -5.95
N GLY A 28 -2.89 -11.66 -7.02
CA GLY A 28 -1.52 -11.21 -7.16
C GLY A 28 -1.26 -10.62 -8.54
N PRO A 29 -0.07 -10.03 -8.77
CA PRO A 29 0.30 -9.55 -10.09
C PRO A 29 0.37 -10.73 -11.08
N ALA A 30 0.10 -10.47 -12.34
CA ALA A 30 0.41 -11.44 -13.38
C ALA A 30 1.93 -11.60 -13.49
N VAL A 31 2.40 -12.79 -13.87
CA VAL A 31 3.80 -12.98 -14.21
C VAL A 31 4.05 -12.26 -15.54
N SER A 32 4.90 -11.24 -15.49
CA SER A 32 5.22 -10.43 -16.67
C SER A 32 6.00 -11.22 -17.73
N PRO A 33 5.69 -11.03 -19.03
CA PRO A 33 6.47 -11.60 -20.12
C PRO A 33 7.87 -10.98 -20.18
N GLN A 34 8.73 -11.52 -21.03
CA GLN A 34 10.01 -10.88 -21.37
C GLN A 34 9.76 -9.52 -22.01
N VAL A 35 10.62 -8.56 -21.68
CA VAL A 35 10.56 -7.22 -22.27
C VAL A 35 10.93 -7.28 -23.75
N THR A 36 10.02 -6.88 -24.61
CA THR A 36 10.22 -6.85 -26.08
C THR A 36 10.39 -5.41 -26.60
N THR A 37 9.92 -4.43 -25.86
CA THR A 37 10.05 -3.01 -26.17
C THR A 37 10.92 -2.35 -25.11
N ALA A 38 11.90 -1.57 -25.52
CA ALA A 38 12.78 -0.87 -24.56
C ALA A 38 11.95 -0.04 -23.57
N PRO A 39 12.21 -0.13 -22.26
CA PRO A 39 11.55 0.71 -21.26
C PRO A 39 11.75 2.20 -21.56
N ALA A 40 10.73 3.01 -21.32
CA ALA A 40 10.80 4.45 -21.51
C ALA A 40 11.75 5.09 -20.46
N GLY A 41 12.41 6.18 -20.82
CA GLY A 41 13.34 6.88 -19.92
C GLY A 41 14.63 6.09 -19.66
N GLN A 42 15.08 6.09 -18.40
CA GLN A 42 16.33 5.45 -17.99
C GLN A 42 16.07 4.33 -16.99
N VAL A 43 16.78 3.21 -17.12
CA VAL A 43 16.75 2.14 -16.12
C VAL A 43 18.03 2.19 -15.28
N ARG A 44 17.86 2.37 -13.97
CA ARG A 44 18.96 2.35 -13.00
C ARG A 44 19.10 0.96 -12.39
N PRO A 45 20.31 0.45 -12.19
CA PRO A 45 20.51 -0.87 -11.59
C PRO A 45 19.93 -0.95 -10.17
N PHE A 46 19.14 -1.97 -9.94
CA PHE A 46 18.62 -2.35 -8.64
C PHE A 46 18.43 -3.88 -8.62
N PRO A 47 19.40 -4.62 -8.10
CA PRO A 47 19.40 -6.09 -8.23
C PRO A 47 18.44 -6.79 -7.28
N SER A 48 17.90 -6.06 -6.28
CA SER A 48 16.92 -6.61 -5.34
C SER A 48 15.52 -6.58 -5.93
N LYS A 49 14.63 -7.39 -5.40
CA LYS A 49 13.19 -7.41 -5.75
C LYS A 49 12.48 -6.31 -4.97
N ALA A 50 11.99 -5.28 -5.66
CA ALA A 50 11.24 -4.21 -5.04
C ALA A 50 9.91 -4.73 -4.47
N LYS A 51 9.55 -4.28 -3.28
CA LYS A 51 8.26 -4.56 -2.61
C LYS A 51 7.41 -3.30 -2.48
N GLU A 52 8.01 -2.21 -2.06
CA GLU A 52 7.38 -0.90 -1.92
C GLU A 52 8.40 0.20 -2.16
N ALA A 53 7.94 1.39 -2.51
CA ALA A 53 8.77 2.57 -2.64
C ALA A 53 8.00 3.84 -2.30
N VAL A 54 8.72 4.84 -1.79
CA VAL A 54 8.20 6.19 -1.58
C VAL A 54 9.25 7.22 -2.02
N PHE A 55 8.81 8.30 -2.63
CA PHE A 55 9.67 9.43 -2.93
C PHE A 55 9.63 10.43 -1.78
N ASP A 56 10.80 10.77 -1.24
CA ASP A 56 10.95 11.81 -0.22
C ASP A 56 11.37 13.12 -0.87
N ALA A 57 10.44 14.07 -0.89
CA ALA A 57 10.63 15.35 -1.57
C ALA A 57 11.70 16.23 -0.90
N ALA A 58 11.83 16.18 0.44
CA ALA A 58 12.79 17.01 1.17
C ALA A 58 14.26 16.64 0.91
N THR A 59 14.52 15.37 0.58
CA THR A 59 15.86 14.88 0.26
C THR A 59 16.04 14.58 -1.23
N ALA A 60 14.99 14.78 -2.05
CA ALA A 60 14.93 14.39 -3.46
C ALA A 60 15.45 12.96 -3.67
N SER A 61 14.89 12.02 -2.92
CA SER A 61 15.35 10.62 -2.92
C SER A 61 14.20 9.64 -2.97
N LEU A 62 14.38 8.60 -3.78
CA LEU A 62 13.49 7.42 -3.74
C LEU A 62 13.99 6.47 -2.66
N VAL A 63 13.12 6.09 -1.75
CA VAL A 63 13.38 5.04 -0.75
C VAL A 63 12.65 3.78 -1.17
N VAL A 64 13.40 2.71 -1.38
CA VAL A 64 12.88 1.43 -1.88
C VAL A 64 13.07 0.36 -0.82
N LEU A 65 11.98 -0.28 -0.44
CA LEU A 65 12.00 -1.52 0.30
C LEU A 65 12.15 -2.69 -0.68
N GLY A 66 13.27 -3.37 -0.60
CA GLY A 66 13.55 -4.56 -1.38
C GLY A 66 13.45 -5.84 -0.56
N ALA A 67 13.69 -6.98 -1.20
CA ALA A 67 13.76 -8.27 -0.51
C ALA A 67 14.93 -8.33 0.50
N ASP A 68 16.03 -7.64 0.19
CA ASP A 68 17.30 -7.71 0.93
C ASP A 68 17.50 -6.52 1.89
N GLY A 69 16.52 -5.61 2.00
CA GLY A 69 16.60 -4.44 2.87
C GLY A 69 16.09 -3.16 2.22
N VAL A 70 16.58 -2.03 2.70
CA VAL A 70 16.17 -0.70 2.27
C VAL A 70 17.29 -0.02 1.51
N THR A 71 16.95 0.62 0.39
CA THR A 71 17.90 1.40 -0.43
C THR A 71 17.38 2.81 -0.59
N ILE A 72 18.25 3.79 -0.37
CA ILE A 72 18.01 5.21 -0.68
C ILE A 72 18.69 5.50 -2.01
N MET A 73 17.92 5.94 -3.00
CA MET A 73 18.40 6.28 -4.34
C MET A 73 18.15 7.76 -4.60
N PRO A 74 19.17 8.60 -4.68
CA PRO A 74 19.01 10.01 -5.07
C PRO A 74 18.33 10.16 -6.43
N ALA A 75 17.49 11.17 -6.62
CA ALA A 75 16.81 11.44 -7.89
C ALA A 75 17.82 11.74 -9.03
N GLY A 76 18.93 12.43 -8.72
CA GLY A 76 20.03 12.68 -9.66
C GLY A 76 20.99 11.49 -9.79
N ASP A 77 22.19 11.77 -10.35
CA ASP A 77 23.21 10.75 -10.65
C ASP A 77 23.97 10.19 -9.43
N GLY A 78 23.53 10.52 -8.22
CA GLY A 78 24.13 10.01 -6.99
C GLY A 78 24.04 8.49 -6.88
N ALA A 79 25.07 7.87 -6.28
CA ALA A 79 25.09 6.43 -6.04
C ALA A 79 24.00 6.02 -5.03
N PRO A 80 23.30 4.91 -5.26
CA PRO A 80 22.37 4.33 -4.28
C PRO A 80 23.11 3.95 -2.99
N ARG A 81 22.43 4.12 -1.86
CA ARG A 81 22.93 3.74 -0.53
C ARG A 81 22.03 2.69 0.10
N ASN A 82 22.60 1.52 0.40
CA ASN A 82 21.90 0.50 1.16
C ASN A 82 21.91 0.87 2.64
N VAL A 83 20.75 0.68 3.29
CA VAL A 83 20.55 0.96 4.70
C VAL A 83 20.37 -0.37 5.43
N ALA A 84 21.25 -0.60 6.40
CA ALA A 84 21.10 -1.77 7.29
C ALA A 84 19.93 -1.55 8.26
N VAL A 85 19.01 -2.50 8.30
CA VAL A 85 17.88 -2.53 9.25
C VAL A 85 18.01 -3.76 10.15
N PRO A 86 17.65 -3.66 11.45
CA PRO A 86 17.87 -4.75 12.42
C PRO A 86 17.07 -6.03 12.13
N SER A 87 15.93 -5.91 11.45
CA SER A 87 15.10 -7.04 11.01
C SER A 87 14.37 -6.68 9.72
N PRO A 88 13.87 -7.66 8.94
CA PRO A 88 13.17 -7.41 7.70
C PRO A 88 11.91 -6.54 7.90
N PRO A 89 11.78 -5.40 7.22
CA PRO A 89 10.55 -4.63 7.21
C PRO A 89 9.49 -5.28 6.31
N SER A 90 8.22 -5.01 6.64
CA SER A 90 7.07 -5.51 5.88
C SER A 90 6.50 -4.48 4.91
N ALA A 91 6.39 -3.22 5.33
CA ALA A 91 5.85 -2.11 4.54
C ALA A 91 6.55 -0.80 4.91
N LEU A 92 6.36 0.25 4.10
CA LEU A 92 6.91 1.57 4.36
C LEU A 92 5.88 2.68 4.12
N THR A 93 6.11 3.83 4.78
CA THR A 93 5.44 5.10 4.50
C THR A 93 6.42 6.24 4.76
N GLY A 94 6.30 7.34 4.03
CA GLY A 94 7.13 8.53 4.21
C GLY A 94 6.32 9.71 4.75
N ASP A 95 7.01 10.70 5.31
CA ASP A 95 6.41 11.99 5.68
C ASP A 95 6.66 13.10 4.64
N GLY A 96 7.44 12.79 3.60
CA GLY A 96 7.86 13.75 2.57
C GLY A 96 8.84 14.82 3.07
N SER A 97 9.28 14.71 4.33
CA SER A 97 10.08 15.71 5.05
C SER A 97 11.42 15.15 5.56
N GLY A 98 11.83 14.00 5.06
CA GLY A 98 13.11 13.37 5.36
C GLY A 98 13.02 12.16 6.30
N ALA A 99 11.83 11.73 6.71
CA ALA A 99 11.67 10.50 7.48
C ALA A 99 10.81 9.47 6.75
N VAL A 100 11.27 8.22 6.80
CA VAL A 100 10.52 7.04 6.34
C VAL A 100 10.33 6.08 7.50
N TYR A 101 9.13 5.55 7.63
CA TYR A 101 8.72 4.63 8.67
C TYR A 101 8.51 3.25 8.04
N LEU A 102 9.05 2.21 8.67
CA LEU A 102 9.04 0.85 8.12
C LEU A 102 8.47 -0.10 9.17
N SER A 103 7.31 -0.69 8.91
CA SER A 103 6.71 -1.67 9.82
C SER A 103 7.55 -2.92 9.93
N THR A 104 7.61 -3.51 11.11
CA THR A 104 8.28 -4.78 11.39
C THR A 104 7.61 -5.48 12.56
N ARG A 105 8.08 -6.68 12.91
CA ARG A 105 7.57 -7.36 14.09
C ARG A 105 7.90 -6.58 15.37
N GLY A 106 6.89 -6.37 16.21
CA GLY A 106 6.98 -5.69 17.49
C GLY A 106 7.05 -4.16 17.42
N GLY A 107 6.93 -3.56 16.21
CA GLY A 107 6.99 -2.12 16.06
C GLY A 107 7.34 -1.66 14.66
N TYR A 108 8.18 -0.63 14.58
CA TYR A 108 8.63 -0.08 13.31
C TYR A 108 10.02 0.54 13.43
N PHE A 109 10.65 0.79 12.27
CA PHE A 109 11.87 1.59 12.18
C PHE A 109 11.54 2.99 11.68
N ARG A 110 12.22 3.99 12.23
CA ARG A 110 12.25 5.35 11.69
C ARG A 110 13.61 5.57 11.02
N LEU A 111 13.59 5.75 9.73
CA LEU A 111 14.76 6.02 8.90
C LEU A 111 14.85 7.52 8.63
N ASP A 112 15.97 8.15 8.97
CA ASP A 112 16.34 9.47 8.46
C ASP A 112 16.96 9.29 7.07
N VAL A 113 16.28 9.80 6.05
CA VAL A 113 16.68 9.59 4.63
C VAL A 113 18.00 10.29 4.31
N ARG A 114 18.27 11.45 4.91
CA ARG A 114 19.49 12.23 4.67
C ARG A 114 20.73 11.51 5.21
N THR A 115 20.65 11.05 6.45
CA THR A 115 21.82 10.45 7.15
C THR A 115 21.89 8.92 6.96
N GLY A 116 20.75 8.27 6.70
CA GLY A 116 20.61 6.81 6.69
C GLY A 116 20.58 6.19 8.08
N GLN A 117 20.42 7.00 9.13
CA GLN A 117 20.29 6.50 10.49
C GLN A 117 18.91 5.85 10.69
N VAL A 118 18.92 4.72 11.39
CA VAL A 118 17.71 3.95 11.69
C VAL A 118 17.52 3.88 13.20
N ALA A 119 16.37 4.36 13.66
CA ALA A 119 15.93 4.21 15.05
C ALA A 119 14.86 3.10 15.13
N THR A 120 14.97 2.22 16.13
CA THR A 120 13.98 1.18 16.39
C THR A 120 12.93 1.67 17.38
N MET A 121 11.66 1.64 16.98
CA MET A 121 10.51 2.01 17.79
C MET A 121 9.72 0.74 18.14
N LYS A 122 9.72 0.37 19.41
CA LYS A 122 8.95 -0.78 19.93
C LYS A 122 7.58 -0.30 20.38
N VAL A 123 6.51 -0.94 19.87
CA VAL A 123 5.14 -0.63 20.32
C VAL A 123 4.88 -1.38 21.62
N ALA A 124 4.65 -0.64 22.70
CA ALA A 124 4.50 -1.18 24.04
C ALA A 124 3.34 -2.18 24.13
N GLY A 125 3.61 -3.36 24.69
CA GLY A 125 2.65 -4.46 24.81
C GLY A 125 2.35 -5.22 23.53
N HIS A 126 3.07 -4.93 22.44
CA HIS A 126 2.86 -5.55 21.12
C HIS A 126 4.15 -6.13 20.50
N GLU A 127 5.10 -6.53 21.35
CA GLU A 127 6.42 -7.03 20.94
C GLU A 127 6.35 -8.28 20.06
N GLY A 128 5.26 -9.06 20.18
CA GLY A 128 5.00 -10.25 19.40
C GLY A 128 4.18 -10.02 18.12
N THR A 129 3.60 -8.83 17.95
CA THR A 129 2.71 -8.50 16.83
C THR A 129 3.49 -8.37 15.53
N ASP A 130 3.02 -9.02 14.47
CA ASP A 130 3.59 -8.90 13.13
C ASP A 130 2.89 -7.75 12.39
N PHE A 131 3.52 -6.57 12.36
CA PHE A 131 2.98 -5.40 11.68
C PHE A 131 3.28 -5.48 10.19
N THR A 132 2.22 -5.58 9.39
CA THR A 132 2.26 -5.82 7.93
C THR A 132 2.04 -4.57 7.10
N ALA A 133 1.52 -3.51 7.70
CA ALA A 133 1.23 -2.24 7.03
C ALA A 133 1.49 -1.07 7.97
N ILE A 134 1.78 0.09 7.41
CA ILE A 134 2.02 1.32 8.14
C ILE A 134 1.60 2.52 7.30
N ALA A 135 0.92 3.49 7.92
CA ALA A 135 0.58 4.77 7.30
C ALA A 135 0.71 5.91 8.30
N ARG A 136 0.91 7.12 7.80
CA ARG A 136 1.03 8.33 8.62
C ARG A 136 -0.11 9.29 8.32
N ARG A 137 -0.83 9.70 9.36
CA ARG A 137 -1.93 10.66 9.29
C ARG A 137 -1.40 12.08 9.14
N SER A 138 -2.23 13.01 8.68
CA SER A 138 -1.87 14.44 8.58
C SER A 138 -1.57 15.08 9.93
N ASP A 139 -2.15 14.57 11.03
CA ASP A 139 -1.84 14.99 12.42
C ASP A 139 -0.50 14.43 12.93
N GLY A 140 0.21 13.66 12.12
CA GLY A 140 1.51 13.08 12.42
C GLY A 140 1.45 11.71 13.09
N ARG A 141 0.31 11.23 13.54
CA ARG A 141 0.16 9.91 14.15
C ARG A 141 0.40 8.81 13.14
N LEU A 142 1.03 7.75 13.60
CA LEU A 142 1.16 6.52 12.82
C LEU A 142 -0.02 5.58 13.09
N VAL A 143 -0.39 4.86 12.05
CA VAL A 143 -1.36 3.76 12.09
C VAL A 143 -0.65 2.52 11.59
N LEU A 144 -0.72 1.44 12.36
CA LEU A 144 -0.09 0.16 12.06
C LEU A 144 -1.17 -0.90 11.82
N GLY A 145 -1.00 -1.68 10.78
CA GLY A 145 -1.83 -2.85 10.51
C GLY A 145 -1.07 -4.14 10.79
N SER A 146 -1.77 -5.19 11.22
CA SER A 146 -1.15 -6.45 11.60
C SER A 146 -1.61 -7.65 10.78
N ALA A 147 -0.82 -8.71 10.82
CA ALA A 147 -1.09 -9.96 10.13
C ALA A 147 -2.32 -10.69 10.68
N ASP A 148 -2.68 -10.45 11.93
CA ASP A 148 -3.85 -11.04 12.60
C ASP A 148 -5.11 -10.15 12.52
N GLY A 149 -5.09 -9.15 11.64
CA GLY A 149 -6.25 -8.34 11.25
C GLY A 149 -6.59 -7.21 12.20
N ALA A 150 -5.64 -6.74 13.01
CA ALA A 150 -5.84 -5.57 13.85
C ALA A 150 -5.17 -4.31 13.26
N VAL A 151 -5.81 -3.17 13.53
CA VAL A 151 -5.29 -1.83 13.25
C VAL A 151 -5.03 -1.12 14.56
N TYR A 152 -3.89 -0.49 14.70
CA TYR A 152 -3.43 0.22 15.88
C TYR A 152 -3.16 1.68 15.53
N THR A 153 -3.86 2.61 16.17
CA THR A 153 -3.58 4.05 16.07
C THR A 153 -2.69 4.47 17.23
N LEU A 154 -1.51 5.02 16.93
CA LEU A 154 -0.57 5.42 17.97
C LEU A 154 -0.89 6.81 18.52
N SER A 155 -0.70 7.01 19.83
CA SER A 155 -0.74 8.32 20.51
C SER A 155 0.62 8.96 20.61
N SER A 156 1.69 8.17 20.56
CA SER A 156 3.09 8.59 20.56
C SER A 156 3.92 7.60 19.74
N ASP A 157 5.22 7.76 19.69
CA ASP A 157 6.12 6.85 18.94
C ASP A 157 6.01 5.38 19.38
N THR A 158 5.54 5.10 20.60
CA THR A 158 5.53 3.73 21.17
C THR A 158 4.20 3.32 21.81
N ALA A 159 3.29 4.25 22.08
CA ALA A 159 2.06 3.98 22.80
C ALA A 159 0.86 3.91 21.83
N VAL A 160 0.03 2.88 22.00
CA VAL A 160 -1.25 2.73 21.29
C VAL A 160 -2.31 3.58 21.97
N ALA A 161 -3.03 4.40 21.18
CA ALA A 161 -4.21 5.15 21.64
C ALA A 161 -5.46 4.28 21.55
N ALA A 162 -5.62 3.58 20.43
CA ALA A 162 -6.79 2.77 20.15
C ALA A 162 -6.42 1.61 19.20
N SER A 163 -7.22 0.55 19.24
CA SER A 163 -7.08 -0.56 18.30
C SER A 163 -8.43 -1.16 17.95
N VAL A 164 -8.53 -1.68 16.73
CA VAL A 164 -9.70 -2.43 16.25
C VAL A 164 -9.24 -3.68 15.52
N LYS A 165 -9.84 -4.84 15.84
CA LYS A 165 -9.52 -6.14 15.23
C LYS A 165 -10.76 -6.71 14.57
N ILE A 166 -10.89 -6.52 13.25
CA ILE A 166 -12.06 -6.92 12.47
C ILE A 166 -11.71 -7.49 11.10
N PHE A 167 -10.44 -7.43 10.71
CA PHE A 167 -9.97 -7.87 9.39
C PHE A 167 -9.47 -9.32 9.45
N ALA A 168 -9.46 -10.00 8.31
CA ALA A 168 -8.73 -11.25 8.19
C ALA A 168 -7.22 -10.99 8.23
N ARG A 169 -6.78 -9.89 7.59
CA ARG A 169 -5.41 -9.39 7.56
C ARG A 169 -5.43 -7.92 7.17
N VAL A 170 -4.51 -7.13 7.68
CA VAL A 170 -4.27 -5.79 7.14
C VAL A 170 -3.14 -5.89 6.12
N ASP A 171 -3.49 -5.90 4.83
CA ASP A 171 -2.51 -6.07 3.74
C ASP A 171 -1.89 -4.75 3.30
N ALA A 172 -2.67 -3.68 3.29
CA ALA A 172 -2.21 -2.33 3.02
C ALA A 172 -2.99 -1.30 3.83
N LEU A 173 -2.31 -0.19 4.13
CA LEU A 173 -2.81 0.96 4.85
C LEU A 173 -2.40 2.23 4.10
N VAL A 174 -3.35 3.12 3.88
CA VAL A 174 -3.09 4.50 3.45
C VAL A 174 -3.86 5.46 4.33
N THR A 175 -3.54 6.74 4.25
CA THR A 175 -4.31 7.79 4.91
C THR A 175 -4.77 8.84 3.92
N GLN A 176 -5.98 9.34 4.13
CA GLN A 176 -6.49 10.52 3.46
C GLN A 176 -6.83 11.56 4.53
N GLY A 177 -5.96 12.57 4.67
CA GLY A 177 -5.98 13.43 5.84
C GLY A 177 -5.73 12.63 7.13
N ASN A 178 -6.70 12.64 8.04
CA ASN A 178 -6.65 11.87 9.28
C ASN A 178 -7.45 10.56 9.24
N THR A 179 -8.10 10.25 8.12
CA THR A 179 -8.81 8.99 7.94
C THR A 179 -7.85 7.92 7.46
N ALA A 180 -7.68 6.88 8.25
CA ALA A 180 -6.96 5.68 7.83
C ALA A 180 -7.88 4.76 7.04
N VAL A 181 -7.34 4.14 6.00
CA VAL A 181 -8.08 3.20 5.13
C VAL A 181 -7.29 1.93 4.99
N VAL A 182 -7.96 0.82 5.26
CA VAL A 182 -7.42 -0.54 5.21
C VAL A 182 -7.84 -1.21 3.91
N LEU A 183 -6.90 -1.90 3.27
CA LEU A 183 -7.18 -2.94 2.30
C LEU A 183 -6.96 -4.31 2.93
N ASP A 184 -8.01 -5.13 2.95
CA ASP A 184 -7.95 -6.57 3.23
C ASP A 184 -8.12 -7.32 1.90
N ARG A 185 -7.04 -7.94 1.43
CA ARG A 185 -7.04 -8.65 0.14
C ARG A 185 -7.80 -9.98 0.20
N GLY A 186 -7.83 -10.61 1.37
CA GLY A 186 -8.60 -11.84 1.59
C GLY A 186 -10.09 -11.60 1.54
N GLN A 187 -10.55 -10.45 2.01
CA GLN A 187 -11.95 -10.03 1.93
C GLN A 187 -12.27 -9.22 0.66
N THR A 188 -11.24 -8.80 -0.08
CA THR A 188 -11.35 -7.85 -1.21
C THR A 188 -12.20 -6.63 -0.83
N SER A 189 -11.83 -5.98 0.29
CA SER A 189 -12.55 -4.86 0.88
C SER A 189 -11.64 -3.67 1.20
N VAL A 190 -12.21 -2.48 1.11
CA VAL A 190 -11.65 -1.24 1.66
C VAL A 190 -12.51 -0.76 2.82
N THR A 191 -11.85 -0.37 3.91
CA THR A 191 -12.54 0.03 5.14
C THR A 191 -11.90 1.27 5.73
N THR A 192 -12.70 2.30 6.02
CA THR A 192 -12.25 3.48 6.77
C THR A 192 -12.30 3.21 8.26
N ILE A 193 -11.26 3.66 8.96
CA ILE A 193 -11.16 3.60 10.42
C ILE A 193 -11.63 4.92 11.00
N ASP A 194 -12.37 4.87 12.08
CA ASP A 194 -12.85 6.05 12.82
C ASP A 194 -11.68 7.00 13.15
N PRO A 195 -11.92 8.30 13.22
CA PRO A 195 -10.86 9.27 13.53
C PRO A 195 -10.16 9.03 14.85
N ASP A 196 -10.84 8.45 15.85
CA ASP A 196 -10.24 8.06 17.14
C ASP A 196 -9.50 6.71 17.08
N GLY A 197 -9.70 5.93 16.01
CA GLY A 197 -9.05 4.64 15.80
C GLY A 197 -9.73 3.45 16.49
N SER A 198 -10.89 3.64 17.13
CA SER A 198 -11.55 2.63 17.96
C SER A 198 -12.45 1.67 17.20
N GLY A 199 -12.83 2.00 15.95
CA GLY A 199 -13.77 1.21 15.16
C GLY A 199 -13.62 1.41 13.66
N ALA A 200 -14.38 0.61 12.90
CA ALA A 200 -14.58 0.84 11.47
C ALA A 200 -15.77 1.76 11.25
N GLN A 201 -15.59 2.77 10.42
CA GLN A 201 -16.66 3.70 10.07
C GLN A 201 -17.50 3.19 8.90
N HIS A 202 -16.85 2.80 7.81
CA HIS A 202 -17.49 2.28 6.61
C HIS A 202 -16.62 1.19 5.99
N ALA A 203 -17.25 0.18 5.40
CA ALA A 203 -16.58 -0.87 4.65
C ALA A 203 -17.29 -1.10 3.32
N LEU A 204 -16.53 -1.25 2.24
CA LEU A 204 -17.04 -1.56 0.90
C LEU A 204 -16.21 -2.66 0.25
N ARG A 205 -16.89 -3.48 -0.54
CA ARG A 205 -16.23 -4.43 -1.41
C ARG A 205 -15.43 -3.69 -2.48
N ALA A 206 -14.22 -4.16 -2.74
CA ALA A 206 -13.29 -3.60 -3.72
C ALA A 206 -13.05 -4.57 -4.88
N GLY A 207 -14.08 -4.79 -5.69
CA GLY A 207 -14.03 -5.65 -6.86
C GLY A 207 -13.98 -7.15 -6.55
N GLU A 208 -13.32 -7.92 -7.41
CA GLU A 208 -13.22 -9.39 -7.33
C GLU A 208 -11.93 -9.87 -6.67
N GLY A 209 -10.88 -9.04 -6.67
CA GLY A 209 -9.58 -9.37 -6.10
C GLY A 209 -8.67 -8.15 -6.06
N ALA A 210 -9.00 -7.19 -5.17
CA ALA A 210 -8.19 -6.01 -4.93
C ALA A 210 -6.80 -6.40 -4.40
N THR A 211 -5.76 -5.72 -4.89
CA THR A 211 -4.37 -6.03 -4.56
C THR A 211 -3.59 -4.86 -3.99
N THR A 212 -3.82 -3.66 -4.50
CA THR A 212 -3.04 -2.47 -4.18
C THR A 212 -3.96 -1.31 -3.89
N LEU A 213 -3.57 -0.49 -2.92
CA LEU A 213 -4.28 0.69 -2.45
C LEU A 213 -3.32 1.89 -2.49
N ALA A 214 -3.77 3.01 -3.04
CA ALA A 214 -3.06 4.28 -3.00
C ALA A 214 -4.01 5.43 -2.69
N ALA A 215 -3.51 6.50 -2.10
CA ALA A 215 -4.21 7.76 -1.93
C ALA A 215 -3.66 8.80 -2.91
N ASP A 216 -4.48 9.76 -3.32
CA ASP A 216 -4.04 10.90 -4.12
C ASP A 216 -4.29 12.23 -3.38
N SER A 217 -3.69 13.30 -3.90
CA SER A 217 -3.82 14.64 -3.32
C SER A 217 -5.19 15.29 -3.54
N ALA A 218 -6.05 14.70 -4.38
CA ALA A 218 -7.42 15.17 -4.62
C ALA A 218 -8.45 14.53 -3.67
N GLY A 219 -8.02 13.77 -2.67
CA GLY A 219 -8.91 13.17 -1.69
C GLY A 219 -9.50 11.83 -2.13
N ARG A 220 -8.90 11.17 -3.13
CA ARG A 220 -9.40 9.90 -3.67
C ARG A 220 -8.53 8.74 -3.21
N LEU A 221 -9.17 7.59 -3.09
CA LEU A 221 -8.49 6.30 -2.96
C LEU A 221 -8.54 5.58 -4.30
N LEU A 222 -7.40 5.04 -4.68
CA LEU A 222 -7.22 4.24 -5.88
C LEU A 222 -7.02 2.79 -5.46
N VAL A 223 -7.74 1.87 -6.08
CA VAL A 223 -7.60 0.43 -5.82
C VAL A 223 -7.42 -0.29 -7.15
N ALA A 224 -6.38 -1.10 -7.25
CA ALA A 224 -6.23 -2.03 -8.36
C ALA A 224 -7.01 -3.33 -8.04
N ASP A 225 -8.08 -3.57 -8.75
CA ASP A 225 -8.76 -4.86 -8.77
C ASP A 225 -8.12 -5.73 -9.85
N THR A 226 -7.03 -6.40 -9.47
CA THR A 226 -6.22 -7.17 -10.43
C THR A 226 -7.01 -8.32 -11.05
N ARG A 227 -7.82 -9.04 -10.25
CA ARG A 227 -8.61 -10.16 -10.75
C ARG A 227 -9.79 -9.69 -11.59
N GLY A 228 -10.49 -8.63 -11.18
CA GLY A 228 -11.60 -8.06 -11.93
C GLY A 228 -11.14 -7.17 -13.10
N GLY A 229 -9.84 -6.89 -13.24
CA GLY A 229 -9.30 -6.07 -14.33
C GLY A 229 -9.84 -4.66 -14.32
N SER A 230 -9.80 -3.98 -13.18
CA SER A 230 -10.37 -2.64 -13.01
C SER A 230 -9.53 -1.72 -12.13
N LEU A 231 -9.59 -0.43 -12.42
CA LEU A 231 -9.23 0.65 -11.52
C LEU A 231 -10.50 1.13 -10.81
N LEU A 232 -10.53 0.99 -9.49
CA LEU A 232 -11.62 1.47 -8.65
C LEU A 232 -11.19 2.76 -7.95
N VAL A 233 -12.09 3.74 -7.92
CA VAL A 233 -11.83 5.03 -7.27
C VAL A 233 -12.89 5.27 -6.20
N PHE A 234 -12.45 5.51 -4.96
CA PHE A 234 -13.34 5.79 -3.84
C PHE A 234 -13.09 7.20 -3.29
N GLY A 235 -14.14 7.82 -2.75
CA GLY A 235 -14.03 8.93 -1.81
C GLY A 235 -14.05 8.40 -0.39
N THR A 236 -13.54 9.18 0.58
CA THR A 236 -13.42 8.76 1.99
C THR A 236 -14.46 9.36 2.93
N ASP A 237 -15.12 10.42 2.52
CA ASP A 237 -16.11 11.13 3.36
C ASP A 237 -17.41 11.41 2.59
N PRO A 238 -18.41 10.52 2.71
CA PRO A 238 -18.32 9.14 3.22
C PRO A 238 -17.54 8.22 2.27
N LEU A 239 -17.15 7.03 2.76
CA LEU A 239 -16.54 6.01 1.89
C LEU A 239 -17.56 5.60 0.82
N MET A 240 -17.24 5.86 -0.43
CA MET A 240 -18.13 5.66 -1.55
C MET A 240 -17.32 5.33 -2.80
N MET A 241 -17.73 4.28 -3.54
CA MET A 241 -17.17 4.03 -4.87
C MET A 241 -17.68 5.11 -5.83
N ARG A 242 -16.77 5.90 -6.39
CA ARG A 242 -17.08 6.97 -7.32
C ARG A 242 -16.92 6.55 -8.77
N GLN A 243 -15.92 5.68 -9.03
CA GLN A 243 -15.61 5.22 -10.39
C GLN A 243 -15.19 3.75 -10.33
N SER A 244 -15.62 2.99 -11.32
CA SER A 244 -15.12 1.66 -11.64
C SER A 244 -14.84 1.63 -13.14
N TYR A 245 -13.57 1.48 -13.51
CA TYR A 245 -13.14 1.57 -14.88
C TYR A 245 -12.37 0.32 -15.30
N PRO A 246 -12.76 -0.32 -16.43
CA PRO A 246 -12.05 -1.50 -16.93
C PRO A 246 -10.60 -1.15 -17.29
N VAL A 247 -9.67 -1.79 -16.63
CA VAL A 247 -8.23 -1.72 -16.91
C VAL A 247 -7.74 -3.15 -17.08
N ARG A 248 -7.52 -3.55 -18.34
CA ARG A 248 -7.10 -4.89 -18.69
C ARG A 248 -5.62 -5.11 -18.35
N ASP A 249 -5.14 -6.34 -18.57
CA ASP A 249 -3.72 -6.72 -18.46
C ASP A 249 -3.16 -6.69 -17.04
N ALA A 250 -3.99 -7.12 -16.07
CA ALA A 250 -3.65 -7.28 -14.67
C ALA A 250 -3.12 -5.98 -14.02
N PRO A 251 -3.98 -4.97 -13.78
CA PRO A 251 -3.59 -3.75 -13.07
C PRO A 251 -3.07 -4.10 -11.68
N TYR A 252 -1.94 -3.50 -11.27
CA TYR A 252 -1.33 -3.83 -9.99
C TYR A 252 -0.71 -2.63 -9.27
N GLY A 253 0.50 -2.19 -9.63
CA GLY A 253 1.15 -1.05 -9.00
C GLY A 253 0.32 0.22 -9.19
N LEU A 254 0.20 1.01 -8.13
CA LEU A 254 -0.56 2.26 -8.10
C LEU A 254 0.26 3.40 -7.49
N VAL A 255 0.15 4.58 -8.06
CA VAL A 255 0.48 5.83 -7.39
C VAL A 255 -0.46 6.94 -7.84
N GLY A 256 -1.04 7.66 -6.88
CA GLY A 256 -1.85 8.85 -7.12
C GLY A 256 -0.98 10.11 -7.12
N THR A 257 -1.15 10.97 -8.11
CA THR A 257 -0.47 12.27 -8.21
C THR A 257 -1.49 13.40 -8.23
N ARG A 258 -1.03 14.63 -8.35
CA ARG A 258 -1.93 15.80 -8.47
C ARG A 258 -2.81 15.75 -9.72
N THR A 259 -2.33 15.14 -10.80
CA THR A 259 -2.99 15.18 -12.10
C THR A 259 -3.46 13.81 -12.59
N LEU A 260 -2.70 12.76 -12.33
CA LEU A 260 -2.95 11.43 -12.87
C LEU A 260 -2.97 10.36 -11.78
N ALA A 261 -3.76 9.33 -12.02
CA ALA A 261 -3.62 8.03 -11.38
C ALA A 261 -2.77 7.13 -12.27
N TRP A 262 -1.61 6.70 -11.76
CA TRP A 262 -0.73 5.78 -12.49
C TRP A 262 -1.02 4.34 -12.09
N VAL A 263 -1.14 3.49 -13.09
CA VAL A 263 -1.45 2.07 -12.92
C VAL A 263 -0.47 1.24 -13.75
N SER A 264 0.23 0.31 -13.13
CA SER A 264 1.03 -0.66 -13.89
C SER A 264 0.18 -1.85 -14.33
N LEU A 265 0.47 -2.36 -15.53
CA LEU A 265 -0.18 -3.50 -16.18
C LEU A 265 0.84 -4.63 -16.27
N THR A 266 0.80 -5.53 -15.30
CA THR A 266 1.86 -6.52 -15.11
C THR A 266 1.88 -7.59 -16.21
N ALA A 267 0.74 -7.88 -16.85
CA ALA A 267 0.67 -8.85 -17.93
C ALA A 267 1.35 -8.36 -19.24
N THR A 268 1.65 -7.06 -19.38
CA THR A 268 2.15 -6.47 -20.63
C THR A 268 3.38 -5.59 -20.46
N ASN A 269 3.93 -5.42 -19.22
CA ASN A 269 5.04 -4.52 -18.93
C ASN A 269 4.77 -3.08 -19.39
N VAL A 270 3.67 -2.52 -18.92
CA VAL A 270 3.22 -1.17 -19.28
C VAL A 270 2.81 -0.43 -18.02
N VAL A 271 3.00 0.89 -17.99
CA VAL A 271 2.38 1.79 -17.02
C VAL A 271 1.52 2.82 -17.75
N VAL A 272 0.34 3.12 -17.19
CA VAL A 272 -0.64 4.03 -17.78
C VAL A 272 -1.00 5.11 -16.79
N GLY A 273 -1.06 6.36 -17.26
CA GLY A 273 -1.55 7.51 -16.49
C GLY A 273 -2.97 7.87 -16.91
N TYR A 274 -3.90 7.80 -15.96
CA TYR A 274 -5.30 8.14 -16.14
C TYR A 274 -5.64 9.49 -15.50
N ASP A 275 -6.29 10.36 -16.25
CA ASP A 275 -6.95 11.56 -15.73
C ASP A 275 -8.33 11.15 -15.18
N LEU A 276 -8.58 11.49 -13.91
CA LEU A 276 -9.81 11.14 -13.21
C LEU A 276 -10.75 12.34 -13.02
N ALA A 277 -10.44 13.51 -13.58
CA ALA A 277 -11.15 14.75 -13.30
C ALA A 277 -12.60 14.76 -13.83
N THR A 278 -12.88 14.04 -14.93
CA THR A 278 -14.20 14.06 -15.60
C THR A 278 -15.19 13.02 -15.08
N GLY A 279 -14.85 12.28 -14.02
CA GLY A 279 -15.69 11.19 -13.50
C GLY A 279 -15.56 9.87 -14.25
N ILE A 280 -15.01 9.87 -15.45
CA ILE A 280 -14.62 8.70 -16.23
C ILE A 280 -13.10 8.77 -16.41
N PRO A 281 -12.33 7.73 -15.98
CA PRO A 281 -10.89 7.70 -16.21
C PRO A 281 -10.55 7.81 -17.70
N VAL A 282 -9.69 8.76 -18.04
CA VAL A 282 -9.23 8.96 -19.42
C VAL A 282 -7.75 8.69 -19.48
N GLU A 283 -7.35 7.69 -20.29
CA GLU A 283 -5.93 7.44 -20.56
C GLU A 283 -5.29 8.66 -21.22
N LYS A 284 -4.24 9.20 -20.63
CA LYS A 284 -3.50 10.35 -21.14
C LYS A 284 -2.13 9.95 -21.69
N VAL A 285 -1.47 9.02 -21.01
CA VAL A 285 -0.11 8.58 -21.36
C VAL A 285 0.05 7.10 -21.07
N ARG A 286 0.95 6.47 -21.85
CA ARG A 286 1.29 5.05 -21.71
C ARG A 286 2.77 4.87 -22.01
N TYR A 287 3.47 4.11 -21.13
CA TYR A 287 4.90 3.85 -21.30
C TYR A 287 5.21 2.35 -21.17
N PRO A 288 6.09 1.80 -22.03
CA PRO A 288 6.68 0.49 -21.81
C PRO A 288 7.59 0.54 -20.57
N THR A 289 7.58 -0.56 -19.79
CA THR A 289 8.31 -0.63 -18.53
C THR A 289 9.33 -1.75 -18.48
N VAL A 290 10.13 -1.73 -17.41
CA VAL A 290 10.89 -2.91 -16.96
C VAL A 290 9.93 -4.06 -16.70
N ARG A 291 10.48 -5.28 -16.66
CA ARG A 291 9.71 -6.47 -16.35
C ARG A 291 9.19 -6.41 -14.91
N GLN A 292 7.99 -6.92 -14.67
CA GLN A 292 7.30 -7.00 -13.38
C GLN A 292 7.24 -5.63 -12.68
N PRO A 293 6.52 -4.65 -13.26
CA PRO A 293 6.48 -3.25 -12.80
C PRO A 293 5.50 -3.11 -11.62
N ASP A 294 5.76 -3.82 -10.51
CA ASP A 294 4.80 -3.96 -9.41
C ASP A 294 4.77 -2.74 -8.48
N VAL A 295 5.83 -1.93 -8.47
CA VAL A 295 5.99 -0.83 -7.52
C VAL A 295 6.14 0.50 -8.25
N LEU A 296 5.30 1.47 -7.87
CA LEU A 296 5.31 2.82 -8.42
C LEU A 296 5.57 3.85 -7.31
N ALA A 297 6.34 4.87 -7.64
CA ALA A 297 6.48 6.09 -6.85
C ALA A 297 6.56 7.30 -7.77
N PHE A 298 6.28 8.49 -7.26
CA PHE A 298 6.22 9.70 -8.09
C PHE A 298 6.82 10.90 -7.36
N ASP A 299 7.55 11.71 -8.08
CA ASP A 299 7.98 13.04 -7.66
C ASP A 299 7.09 14.10 -8.32
N ASP A 300 6.19 14.68 -7.55
CA ASP A 300 5.27 15.72 -8.02
C ASP A 300 5.97 17.04 -8.38
N ALA A 301 7.18 17.28 -7.89
CA ALA A 301 7.91 18.51 -8.16
C ALA A 301 8.55 18.51 -9.57
N THR A 302 9.04 17.36 -10.01
CA THR A 302 9.71 17.19 -11.30
C THR A 302 8.88 16.40 -12.31
N ASN A 303 7.66 15.97 -11.95
CA ASN A 303 6.84 15.04 -12.73
C ASN A 303 7.62 13.76 -13.13
N THR A 304 8.40 13.22 -12.22
CA THR A 304 9.18 12.00 -12.47
C THR A 304 8.47 10.78 -11.91
N LEU A 305 8.19 9.82 -12.78
CA LEU A 305 7.63 8.51 -12.41
C LEU A 305 8.77 7.49 -12.23
N TYR A 306 8.76 6.82 -11.10
CA TYR A 306 9.63 5.69 -10.79
C TYR A 306 8.83 4.39 -10.89
N VAL A 307 9.35 3.43 -11.66
CA VAL A 307 8.77 2.10 -11.80
C VAL A 307 9.81 1.08 -11.37
N ALA A 308 9.60 0.43 -10.23
CA ALA A 308 10.54 -0.54 -9.71
C ALA A 308 10.08 -1.98 -9.96
N SER A 309 11.03 -2.79 -10.44
CA SER A 309 10.80 -4.19 -10.76
C SER A 309 10.80 -5.06 -9.50
N SER A 310 9.77 -5.88 -9.32
CA SER A 310 9.77 -6.93 -8.29
C SER A 310 10.46 -8.22 -8.75
N SER A 311 10.96 -8.29 -9.97
CA SER A 311 11.80 -9.38 -10.49
C SER A 311 13.31 -9.06 -10.49
N GLY A 312 13.71 -7.83 -10.13
CA GLY A 312 15.12 -7.43 -10.07
C GLY A 312 15.65 -6.83 -11.37
N ASP A 313 14.79 -6.40 -12.30
CA ASP A 313 15.17 -5.80 -13.58
C ASP A 313 15.48 -4.29 -13.47
N GLY A 314 15.63 -3.77 -12.24
CA GLY A 314 16.03 -2.39 -11.98
C GLY A 314 14.87 -1.47 -11.63
N ILE A 315 15.21 -0.17 -11.55
CA ILE A 315 14.26 0.92 -11.33
C ILE A 315 14.29 1.83 -12.56
N GLN A 316 13.18 1.90 -13.25
CA GLN A 316 12.98 2.78 -14.38
C GLN A 316 12.60 4.18 -13.89
N VAL A 317 13.22 5.20 -14.48
CA VAL A 317 13.01 6.62 -14.20
C VAL A 317 12.48 7.27 -15.45
N ILE A 318 11.27 7.80 -15.41
CA ILE A 318 10.62 8.49 -16.52
C ILE A 318 10.43 9.95 -16.10
N ASN A 319 11.28 10.83 -16.62
CA ASN A 319 11.17 12.26 -16.38
C ASN A 319 10.04 12.84 -17.23
N ASP A 320 9.44 13.96 -16.75
CA ASP A 320 8.32 14.62 -17.41
C ASP A 320 7.21 13.65 -17.82
N ALA A 321 6.87 12.74 -16.90
CA ALA A 321 5.94 11.63 -17.13
C ALA A 321 4.47 12.06 -17.25
N GLY A 322 4.17 13.34 -17.49
CA GLY A 322 2.81 13.86 -17.70
C GLY A 322 2.40 13.90 -19.17
N PRO A 323 1.12 14.22 -19.44
CA PRO A 323 0.69 14.56 -20.81
C PRO A 323 1.42 15.82 -21.27
N ARG A 324 1.90 15.79 -22.51
CA ARG A 324 2.52 16.92 -23.19
C ARG A 324 1.45 17.84 -23.78
#